data_1e9bd070450f65b16f16df6cf1baf8cf
#
_entry.id   1e9bd070450f65b16f16df6cf1baf8cf
#
_cell.length_a   1.000
_cell.length_b   1.000
_cell.length_c   1.000
_cell.angle_alpha   90.00
_cell.angle_beta   90.00
_cell.angle_gamma   90.00
#
_symmetry.space_group_name_H-M   'P 1'
#
loop_
_entity.id
_entity.type
_entity.pdbx_description
1 polymer ?
#
loop_
_entity_poly.entity_id
_entity_poly.type
_entity_poly.pdbx_seq_one_letter_code
_entity_poly.pdbx_strand_id
1 'polypeptide(L)'
;VGSEMCIRDSCYAYNDELTNFNKILAAYNVSFKTGVVAENDSSKYYQNPLYLLPTVETTDYTSDATDGYVFLAGSCAINYPEDTDDVTYTKLLSTSDSAVLKRDWKNITTSKAEDADENGPFTTGLAVNDSSTGASIVVFGTPYVVDDSYDNAVSGNNADMFKDVITSMTGNVELASSVIPVKDYTLSNITINTLQAVITGLIIMIAVPILLIIIGIVVWAMRRKK
;
A
#
# COMPACT_ATOMS: atom_id res chain seq x y z
N VAL A 1 22.18 -18.70 4.97
CA VAL A 1 21.20 -17.87 5.71
C VAL A 1 20.81 -16.79 4.73
N GLY A 2 19.70 -17.01 4.01
CA GLY A 2 19.19 -16.09 3.04
C GLY A 2 18.87 -14.75 3.72
N SER A 3 19.37 -13.65 3.14
CA SER A 3 19.01 -12.32 3.57
C SER A 3 17.66 -11.96 2.95
N GLU A 4 16.60 -12.26 3.68
CA GLU A 4 15.26 -11.82 3.33
C GLU A 4 15.20 -10.31 3.52
N MET A 5 15.05 -9.57 2.42
CA MET A 5 14.95 -8.12 2.50
C MET A 5 13.70 -7.64 1.78
N CYS A 6 12.60 -7.67 2.51
CA CYS A 6 11.43 -6.92 2.14
C CYS A 6 11.59 -5.48 2.66
N ILE A 7 11.79 -4.52 1.77
CA ILE A 7 12.18 -3.18 2.16
C ILE A 7 10.98 -2.24 2.06
N ARG A 8 10.48 -1.88 3.22
CA ARG A 8 9.36 -0.94 3.40
C ARG A 8 9.70 0.50 3.00
N ASP A 9 10.98 0.84 2.94
CA ASP A 9 11.42 2.23 2.75
C ASP A 9 11.75 2.60 1.29
N SER A 10 11.53 1.68 0.34
CA SER A 10 12.09 1.77 -1.00
C SER A 10 11.38 2.70 -1.97
N CYS A 11 10.26 3.24 -1.62
CA CYS A 11 9.44 3.93 -2.60
C CYS A 11 9.43 5.43 -2.54
N TYR A 12 10.29 5.99 -1.79
CA TYR A 12 10.67 7.37 -2.04
C TYR A 12 11.83 7.43 -3.05
N ALA A 13 11.78 6.63 -4.12
CA ALA A 13 12.64 6.82 -5.29
C ALA A 13 12.41 8.19 -5.96
N TYR A 14 11.54 8.98 -5.39
CA TYR A 14 11.40 10.42 -5.61
C TYR A 14 12.55 11.21 -4.99
N ASN A 15 13.36 10.61 -4.14
CA ASN A 15 14.45 11.28 -3.44
C ASN A 15 15.76 10.59 -3.81
N ASP A 16 16.68 11.33 -4.40
CA ASP A 16 18.07 10.90 -4.70
C ASP A 16 18.86 10.46 -3.44
N GLU A 17 18.23 10.50 -2.25
CA GLU A 17 18.86 10.29 -0.96
C GLU A 17 18.90 8.84 -0.47
N LEU A 18 18.31 7.87 -1.18
CA LEU A 18 18.34 6.44 -0.78
C LEU A 18 19.69 5.76 -1.13
N THR A 19 20.81 6.44 -0.87
CA THR A 19 22.14 6.01 -1.30
C THR A 19 22.52 4.60 -0.83
N ASN A 20 22.16 4.21 0.39
CA ASN A 20 22.53 2.89 0.91
C ASN A 20 21.60 1.78 0.35
N PHE A 21 20.34 2.08 0.15
CA PHE A 21 19.40 1.18 -0.47
C PHE A 21 19.74 0.90 -1.93
N ASN A 22 20.05 1.96 -2.68
CA ASN A 22 20.48 1.84 -4.06
C ASN A 22 21.77 1.00 -4.21
N LYS A 23 22.67 1.02 -3.22
CA LYS A 23 23.86 0.13 -3.21
C LYS A 23 23.48 -1.35 -3.09
N ILE A 24 22.43 -1.66 -2.32
CA ILE A 24 21.95 -3.04 -2.19
C ILE A 24 21.36 -3.51 -3.51
N LEU A 25 20.49 -2.71 -4.11
CA LEU A 25 19.90 -3.04 -5.42
C LEU A 25 20.97 -3.14 -6.51
N ALA A 26 21.96 -2.23 -6.50
CA ALA A 26 23.04 -2.23 -7.46
C ALA A 26 23.93 -3.49 -7.38
N ALA A 27 24.02 -4.14 -6.22
CA ALA A 27 24.71 -5.43 -6.08
C ALA A 27 24.06 -6.54 -6.93
N TYR A 28 22.77 -6.39 -7.24
CA TYR A 28 22.00 -7.30 -8.11
C TYR A 28 21.70 -6.67 -9.48
N ASN A 29 22.37 -5.59 -9.86
CA ASN A 29 22.14 -4.83 -11.09
C ASN A 29 20.69 -4.30 -11.26
N VAL A 30 19.97 -4.12 -10.16
CA VAL A 30 18.63 -3.57 -10.12
C VAL A 30 18.68 -2.10 -9.74
N SER A 31 17.80 -1.30 -10.32
CA SER A 31 17.64 0.12 -9.97
C SER A 31 16.22 0.59 -10.20
N PHE A 32 15.80 1.63 -9.48
CA PHE A 32 14.57 2.33 -9.81
C PHE A 32 14.81 3.39 -10.87
N LYS A 33 13.87 3.51 -11.80
CA LYS A 33 13.83 4.67 -12.70
C LYS A 33 13.28 5.88 -11.94
N THR A 34 13.91 7.04 -12.13
CA THR A 34 13.44 8.29 -11.53
C THR A 34 12.09 8.68 -12.12
N GLY A 35 11.10 8.86 -11.25
CA GLY A 35 9.75 9.24 -11.64
C GLY A 35 8.68 8.33 -11.04
N VAL A 36 7.43 8.61 -11.35
CA VAL A 36 6.26 7.81 -10.94
C VAL A 36 5.54 7.29 -12.17
N VAL A 37 5.07 6.07 -12.09
CA VAL A 37 4.29 5.45 -13.17
C VAL A 37 2.84 5.89 -13.07
N ALA A 38 2.32 6.40 -14.18
CA ALA A 38 0.91 6.69 -14.37
C ALA A 38 0.32 5.73 -15.43
N GLU A 39 -0.81 5.13 -15.13
CA GLU A 39 -1.51 4.23 -16.04
C GLU A 39 -2.57 4.99 -16.84
N ASN A 40 -2.66 4.73 -18.15
CA ASN A 40 -3.67 5.34 -19.02
C ASN A 40 -4.73 4.36 -19.51
N ASP A 41 -4.56 3.06 -19.28
CA ASP A 41 -5.62 2.08 -19.47
C ASP A 41 -6.57 2.13 -18.25
N SER A 42 -7.82 2.54 -18.47
CA SER A 42 -8.82 2.69 -17.42
C SER A 42 -9.18 1.40 -16.67
N SER A 43 -8.83 0.24 -17.22
CA SER A 43 -9.01 -1.07 -16.57
C SER A 43 -7.84 -1.44 -15.65
N LYS A 44 -6.74 -0.68 -15.68
CA LYS A 44 -5.48 -0.97 -15.00
C LYS A 44 -5.12 0.06 -13.91
N TYR A 45 -6.06 0.90 -13.51
CA TYR A 45 -5.91 1.80 -12.36
C TYR A 45 -7.24 1.99 -11.62
N TYR A 46 -7.17 2.40 -10.36
CA TYR A 46 -8.34 2.65 -9.52
C TYR A 46 -8.50 4.14 -9.24
N GLN A 47 -9.54 4.77 -9.80
CA GLN A 47 -9.92 6.19 -9.62
C GLN A 47 -8.85 7.22 -10.07
N ASN A 48 -7.57 6.96 -9.85
CA ASN A 48 -6.47 7.85 -10.16
C ASN A 48 -5.42 7.11 -10.98
N PRO A 49 -4.93 7.63 -12.10
CA PRO A 49 -3.87 7.02 -12.90
C PRO A 49 -2.60 6.62 -12.14
N LEU A 50 -2.32 7.21 -10.97
CA LEU A 50 -1.21 6.85 -10.10
C LEU A 50 -1.51 5.67 -9.15
N TYR A 51 -2.75 5.18 -9.14
CA TYR A 51 -3.20 4.04 -8.35
C TYR A 51 -3.30 2.81 -9.25
N LEU A 52 -2.16 2.16 -9.43
CA LEU A 52 -2.02 1.09 -10.40
C LEU A 52 -2.72 -0.20 -9.93
N LEU A 53 -3.32 -0.89 -10.90
CA LEU A 53 -3.76 -2.28 -10.81
C LEU A 53 -2.95 -3.08 -11.86
N PRO A 54 -1.68 -3.38 -11.60
CA PRO A 54 -0.80 -4.02 -12.57
C PRO A 54 -1.28 -5.42 -12.91
N THR A 55 -0.79 -5.94 -14.02
CA THR A 55 -0.94 -7.35 -14.35
C THR A 55 -0.03 -8.15 -13.41
N VAL A 56 -0.60 -9.15 -12.74
CA VAL A 56 0.15 -10.13 -11.95
C VAL A 56 0.62 -11.23 -12.88
N GLU A 57 1.92 -11.42 -12.99
CA GLU A 57 2.51 -12.50 -13.79
C GLU A 57 2.41 -13.82 -13.00
N THR A 58 2.04 -14.90 -13.66
CA THR A 58 1.97 -16.22 -13.02
C THR A 58 3.38 -16.78 -12.80
N THR A 59 3.80 -16.82 -11.57
CA THR A 59 5.13 -17.30 -11.16
C THR A 59 5.01 -18.07 -9.84
N ASP A 60 6.09 -18.72 -9.41
CA ASP A 60 6.15 -19.38 -8.11
C ASP A 60 6.00 -18.39 -6.93
N TYR A 61 6.17 -17.09 -7.18
CA TYR A 61 6.06 -16.02 -6.18
C TYR A 61 4.67 -15.39 -6.09
N THR A 62 3.73 -15.74 -6.98
CA THR A 62 2.46 -15.03 -7.15
C THR A 62 1.29 -15.98 -7.40
N SER A 63 1.39 -17.23 -6.95
CA SER A 63 0.42 -18.30 -7.30
C SER A 63 -1.01 -18.00 -6.86
N ASP A 64 -1.19 -17.49 -5.63
CA ASP A 64 -2.52 -17.21 -5.06
C ASP A 64 -3.03 -15.81 -5.45
N ALA A 65 -2.13 -14.89 -5.84
CA ALA A 65 -2.49 -13.52 -6.16
C ALA A 65 -2.96 -13.30 -7.61
N THR A 66 -2.81 -14.30 -8.49
CA THR A 66 -3.12 -14.16 -9.93
C THR A 66 -4.62 -13.98 -10.22
N ASP A 67 -5.50 -14.45 -9.35
CA ASP A 67 -6.95 -14.39 -9.53
C ASP A 67 -7.56 -13.04 -9.09
N GLY A 68 -6.76 -12.14 -8.50
CA GLY A 68 -7.20 -10.85 -7.97
C GLY A 68 -6.44 -9.66 -8.52
N TYR A 69 -6.83 -8.48 -8.05
CA TYR A 69 -6.09 -7.26 -8.32
C TYR A 69 -5.07 -7.01 -7.23
N VAL A 70 -3.87 -6.58 -7.61
CA VAL A 70 -2.86 -6.02 -6.72
C VAL A 70 -2.91 -4.50 -6.83
N PHE A 71 -2.86 -3.79 -5.71
CA PHE A 71 -2.94 -2.34 -5.66
C PHE A 71 -1.58 -1.73 -5.35
N LEU A 72 -1.10 -0.88 -6.25
CA LEU A 72 0.17 -0.15 -6.10
C LEU A 72 -0.06 1.36 -6.20
N ALA A 73 -0.02 2.06 -5.07
CA ALA A 73 -0.13 3.51 -5.04
C ALA A 73 1.23 4.16 -5.29
N GLY A 74 1.33 5.08 -6.26
CA GLY A 74 2.53 5.88 -6.52
C GLY A 74 3.79 5.05 -6.79
N SER A 75 3.72 4.08 -7.69
CA SER A 75 4.81 3.15 -7.97
C SER A 75 5.89 3.74 -8.88
N CYS A 76 7.14 3.37 -8.61
CA CYS A 76 8.26 3.56 -9.53
C CYS A 76 8.40 2.37 -10.49
N ALA A 77 9.05 2.59 -11.62
CA ALA A 77 9.45 1.53 -12.52
C ALA A 77 10.80 0.94 -12.08
N ILE A 78 10.95 -0.38 -12.21
CA ILE A 78 12.16 -1.12 -11.89
C ILE A 78 12.92 -1.40 -13.18
N ASN A 79 14.22 -1.07 -13.18
CA ASN A 79 15.15 -1.38 -14.25
C ASN A 79 16.06 -2.52 -13.82
N TYR A 80 16.23 -3.53 -14.68
CA TYR A 80 17.06 -4.71 -14.45
C TYR A 80 17.58 -5.25 -15.79
N PRO A 81 18.71 -5.99 -15.83
CA PRO A 81 19.26 -6.57 -17.04
C PRO A 81 18.52 -7.89 -17.41
N GLU A 82 18.95 -8.50 -18.49
CA GLU A 82 18.58 -9.88 -18.84
C GLU A 82 19.22 -10.87 -17.85
N ASP A 83 18.65 -12.08 -17.80
CA ASP A 83 19.16 -13.19 -17.00
C ASP A 83 20.61 -13.51 -17.36
N THR A 84 21.35 -13.95 -16.37
CA THR A 84 22.72 -14.48 -16.52
C THR A 84 22.76 -15.94 -16.04
N ASP A 85 23.92 -16.61 -16.20
CA ASP A 85 24.08 -18.01 -15.75
C ASP A 85 23.81 -18.17 -14.24
N ASP A 86 24.10 -17.13 -13.43
CA ASP A 86 24.01 -17.16 -11.99
C ASP A 86 22.80 -16.39 -11.42
N VAL A 87 22.28 -15.38 -12.14
CA VAL A 87 21.24 -14.47 -11.63
C VAL A 87 20.03 -14.48 -12.56
N THR A 88 18.87 -14.82 -11.99
CA THR A 88 17.58 -14.85 -12.69
C THR A 88 16.70 -13.70 -12.20
N TYR A 89 16.06 -13.01 -13.15
CA TYR A 89 15.15 -11.88 -12.92
C TYR A 89 13.72 -12.27 -13.29
N THR A 90 12.88 -12.50 -12.31
CA THR A 90 11.48 -12.89 -12.51
C THR A 90 10.56 -11.69 -12.32
N LYS A 91 9.91 -11.25 -13.40
CA LYS A 91 8.92 -10.19 -13.36
C LYS A 91 7.66 -10.69 -12.64
N LEU A 92 7.22 -9.97 -11.61
CA LEU A 92 6.04 -10.29 -10.81
C LEU A 92 4.84 -9.44 -11.21
N LEU A 93 5.07 -8.14 -11.39
CA LEU A 93 4.03 -7.15 -11.68
C LEU A 93 4.45 -6.27 -12.85
N SER A 94 3.54 -6.07 -13.79
CA SER A 94 3.77 -5.23 -14.96
C SER A 94 2.59 -4.31 -15.25
N THR A 95 2.90 -3.13 -15.80
CA THR A 95 1.89 -2.19 -16.30
C THR A 95 1.47 -2.51 -17.72
N SER A 96 0.46 -1.82 -18.24
CA SER A 96 0.10 -1.87 -19.65
C SER A 96 1.10 -1.10 -20.53
N ASP A 97 0.99 -1.30 -21.85
CA ASP A 97 1.76 -0.53 -22.85
C ASP A 97 1.35 0.96 -22.85
N SER A 98 0.18 1.28 -22.32
CA SER A 98 -0.33 2.66 -22.20
C SER A 98 0.21 3.41 -21.00
N ALA A 99 0.94 2.75 -20.10
CA ALA A 99 1.53 3.39 -18.94
C ALA A 99 2.64 4.37 -19.33
N VAL A 100 2.81 5.40 -18.51
CA VAL A 100 3.79 6.47 -18.72
C VAL A 100 4.58 6.70 -17.43
N LEU A 101 5.89 6.74 -17.52
CA LEU A 101 6.76 7.14 -16.43
C LEU A 101 6.89 8.66 -16.42
N LYS A 102 6.24 9.31 -15.46
CA LYS A 102 6.26 10.77 -15.26
C LYS A 102 7.55 11.16 -14.53
N ARG A 103 8.48 11.79 -15.25
CA ARG A 103 9.77 12.21 -14.68
C ARG A 103 9.64 13.43 -13.77
N ASP A 104 8.80 14.40 -14.13
CA ASP A 104 8.46 15.53 -13.25
C ASP A 104 7.29 15.17 -12.31
N TRP A 105 7.54 14.24 -11.41
CA TRP A 105 6.54 13.74 -10.48
C TRP A 105 6.01 14.79 -9.49
N LYS A 106 6.70 15.93 -9.33
CA LYS A 106 6.28 17.04 -8.45
C LYS A 106 5.18 17.90 -9.05
N ASN A 107 5.09 17.92 -10.39
CA ASN A 107 4.18 18.80 -11.12
C ASN A 107 3.33 18.02 -12.14
N ILE A 108 2.83 16.84 -11.75
CA ILE A 108 1.97 16.05 -12.64
C ILE A 108 0.65 16.76 -12.86
N THR A 109 0.43 17.24 -14.09
CA THR A 109 -0.82 17.86 -14.53
C THR A 109 -1.65 16.95 -15.43
N THR A 110 -1.02 15.94 -16.02
CA THR A 110 -1.64 14.96 -16.91
C THR A 110 -0.98 13.58 -16.76
N SER A 111 -1.75 12.53 -16.96
CA SER A 111 -1.23 11.16 -17.04
C SER A 111 -0.65 10.81 -18.40
N LYS A 112 -0.93 11.61 -19.42
CA LYS A 112 -0.40 11.38 -20.78
C LYS A 112 1.08 11.72 -20.86
N ALA A 113 1.77 11.07 -21.80
CA ALA A 113 3.20 11.32 -22.02
C ALA A 113 3.48 12.76 -22.45
N GLU A 114 4.51 13.35 -21.88
CA GLU A 114 5.12 14.63 -22.21
C GLU A 114 6.56 14.39 -22.71
N ASP A 115 7.21 15.43 -23.23
CA ASP A 115 8.49 15.28 -23.95
C ASP A 115 9.62 14.56 -23.17
N ALA A 116 9.61 14.63 -21.83
CA ALA A 116 10.63 14.00 -20.99
C ALA A 116 10.25 12.62 -20.45
N ASP A 117 9.01 12.18 -20.69
CA ASP A 117 8.45 10.94 -20.14
C ASP A 117 8.83 9.72 -20.98
N GLU A 118 8.74 8.53 -20.37
CA GLU A 118 8.91 7.25 -21.05
C GLU A 118 7.57 6.52 -21.15
N ASN A 119 7.35 5.80 -22.25
CA ASN A 119 6.18 4.94 -22.43
C ASN A 119 6.48 3.52 -21.93
N GLY A 120 5.44 2.85 -21.40
CA GLY A 120 5.48 1.48 -20.91
C GLY A 120 5.67 0.40 -21.99
N PRO A 121 5.57 -0.86 -21.61
CA PRO A 121 5.22 -1.33 -20.26
C PRO A 121 6.39 -1.22 -19.26
N PHE A 122 6.06 -1.15 -17.98
CA PHE A 122 7.04 -1.09 -16.89
C PHE A 122 6.88 -2.26 -15.93
N THR A 123 7.99 -2.76 -15.41
CA THR A 123 8.01 -3.69 -14.29
C THR A 123 7.91 -2.89 -12.99
N THR A 124 6.95 -3.28 -12.14
CA THR A 124 6.68 -2.63 -10.84
C THR A 124 6.84 -3.59 -9.66
N GLY A 125 7.04 -4.88 -9.94
CA GLY A 125 7.41 -5.92 -8.99
C GLY A 125 8.37 -6.90 -9.63
N LEU A 126 9.48 -7.21 -8.96
CA LEU A 126 10.57 -8.04 -9.47
C LEU A 126 11.11 -8.96 -8.38
N ALA A 127 11.28 -10.23 -8.69
CA ALA A 127 12.07 -11.15 -7.88
C ALA A 127 13.44 -11.39 -8.55
N VAL A 128 14.49 -11.41 -7.76
CA VAL A 128 15.87 -11.71 -8.22
C VAL A 128 16.40 -12.87 -7.40
N ASN A 129 16.92 -13.87 -8.07
CA ASN A 129 17.52 -15.04 -7.44
C ASN A 129 18.96 -15.21 -7.93
N ASP A 130 19.91 -15.19 -7.02
CA ASP A 130 21.32 -15.44 -7.28
C ASP A 130 21.68 -16.85 -6.82
N SER A 131 21.84 -17.76 -7.77
CA SER A 131 22.16 -19.16 -7.52
C SER A 131 23.58 -19.35 -6.98
N SER A 132 24.49 -18.42 -7.26
CA SER A 132 25.89 -18.49 -6.81
C SER A 132 26.05 -18.24 -5.31
N THR A 133 25.24 -17.35 -4.78
CA THR A 133 25.22 -16.98 -3.35
C THR A 133 24.07 -17.60 -2.57
N GLY A 134 23.04 -18.12 -3.26
CA GLY A 134 21.78 -18.56 -2.69
C GLY A 134 20.93 -17.44 -2.12
N ALA A 135 21.20 -16.18 -2.53
CA ALA A 135 20.45 -15.03 -2.10
C ALA A 135 19.25 -14.76 -3.02
N SER A 136 18.12 -14.42 -2.41
CA SER A 136 16.92 -13.94 -3.11
C SER A 136 16.50 -12.62 -2.57
N ILE A 137 16.10 -11.70 -3.47
CA ILE A 137 15.45 -10.44 -3.11
C ILE A 137 14.18 -10.26 -3.91
N VAL A 138 13.16 -9.67 -3.31
CA VAL A 138 11.96 -9.20 -4.02
C VAL A 138 11.82 -7.71 -3.82
N VAL A 139 11.56 -7.02 -4.92
CA VAL A 139 11.52 -5.55 -4.98
C VAL A 139 10.19 -5.11 -5.56
N PHE A 140 9.52 -4.21 -4.88
CA PHE A 140 8.31 -3.56 -5.37
C PHE A 140 8.56 -2.06 -5.60
N GLY A 141 7.92 -1.50 -6.62
CA GLY A 141 8.01 -0.07 -6.96
C GLY A 141 7.32 0.85 -5.94
N THR A 142 6.66 0.35 -4.89
CA THR A 142 5.95 1.14 -3.88
C THR A 142 5.98 0.48 -2.50
N PRO A 143 6.14 1.23 -1.38
CA PRO A 143 6.04 0.68 -0.02
C PRO A 143 4.59 0.37 0.37
N TYR A 144 3.63 0.96 -0.35
CA TYR A 144 2.21 0.83 -0.05
C TYR A 144 1.63 -0.55 -0.40
N VAL A 145 2.43 -1.45 -0.98
CA VAL A 145 2.03 -2.84 -1.23
C VAL A 145 1.62 -3.58 0.05
N VAL A 146 2.17 -3.17 1.20
CA VAL A 146 1.88 -3.77 2.52
C VAL A 146 1.01 -2.87 3.41
N ASP A 147 0.36 -1.86 2.86
CA ASP A 147 -0.52 -0.96 3.62
C ASP A 147 -1.95 -1.50 3.66
N ASP A 148 -2.49 -1.67 4.86
CA ASP A 148 -3.82 -2.25 5.09
C ASP A 148 -4.94 -1.49 4.36
N SER A 149 -4.79 -0.18 4.18
CA SER A 149 -5.82 0.64 3.52
C SER A 149 -5.94 0.30 2.04
N TYR A 150 -4.82 0.04 1.38
CA TYR A 150 -4.78 -0.35 -0.04
C TYR A 150 -5.10 -1.84 -0.21
N ASP A 151 -4.65 -2.69 0.72
CA ASP A 151 -4.98 -4.12 0.73
C ASP A 151 -6.49 -4.36 0.84
N ASN A 152 -7.17 -3.60 1.71
CA ASN A 152 -8.63 -3.65 1.83
C ASN A 152 -9.36 -3.26 0.53
N ALA A 153 -8.79 -2.38 -0.30
CA ALA A 153 -9.38 -1.99 -1.58
C ALA A 153 -9.38 -3.13 -2.61
N VAL A 154 -8.48 -4.10 -2.47
CA VAL A 154 -8.35 -5.28 -3.33
C VAL A 154 -8.68 -6.59 -2.60
N SER A 155 -9.44 -6.49 -1.50
CA SER A 155 -9.98 -7.63 -0.74
C SER A 155 -8.91 -8.55 -0.13
N GLY A 156 -7.75 -8.01 0.23
CA GLY A 156 -6.66 -8.75 0.86
C GLY A 156 -5.62 -9.32 -0.12
N ASN A 157 -5.77 -9.09 -1.42
CA ASN A 157 -4.93 -9.73 -2.43
C ASN A 157 -3.45 -9.25 -2.42
N ASN A 158 -3.17 -8.05 -1.91
CA ASN A 158 -1.79 -7.61 -1.68
C ASN A 158 -1.12 -8.44 -0.59
N ALA A 159 -1.84 -8.72 0.50
CA ALA A 159 -1.35 -9.56 1.60
C ALA A 159 -1.15 -11.02 1.15
N ASP A 160 -2.04 -11.54 0.32
CA ASP A 160 -1.91 -12.90 -0.24
C ASP A 160 -0.68 -12.98 -1.16
N MET A 161 -0.49 -12.02 -2.06
CA MET A 161 0.73 -11.94 -2.88
C MET A 161 1.99 -11.87 -2.02
N PHE A 162 1.98 -11.08 -0.95
CA PHE A 162 3.12 -10.95 -0.07
C PHE A 162 3.44 -12.26 0.67
N LYS A 163 2.41 -12.98 1.07
CA LYS A 163 2.52 -14.32 1.67
C LYS A 163 3.12 -15.33 0.69
N ASP A 164 2.68 -15.32 -0.59
CA ASP A 164 3.24 -16.16 -1.64
C ASP A 164 4.73 -15.90 -1.83
N VAL A 165 5.11 -14.62 -1.91
CA VAL A 165 6.50 -14.20 -2.01
C VAL A 165 7.33 -14.77 -0.87
N ILE A 166 6.90 -14.60 0.39
CA ILE A 166 7.62 -15.12 1.56
C ILE A 166 7.70 -16.65 1.51
N THR A 167 6.61 -17.32 1.17
CA THR A 167 6.54 -18.78 1.08
C THR A 167 7.51 -19.31 0.02
N SER A 168 7.55 -18.67 -1.14
CA SER A 168 8.48 -19.05 -2.21
C SER A 168 9.94 -18.81 -1.83
N MET A 169 10.26 -17.67 -1.21
CA MET A 169 11.61 -17.34 -0.75
C MET A 169 12.10 -18.27 0.35
N THR A 170 11.22 -18.80 1.18
CA THR A 170 11.57 -19.72 2.28
C THR A 170 11.59 -21.20 1.88
N GLY A 171 11.40 -21.50 0.59
CA GLY A 171 11.44 -22.86 0.06
C GLY A 171 10.24 -23.70 0.46
N ASN A 172 9.03 -23.14 0.46
CA ASN A 172 7.77 -23.81 0.81
C ASN A 172 7.79 -24.48 2.20
N VAL A 173 8.54 -23.93 3.14
CA VAL A 173 8.30 -24.25 4.53
C VAL A 173 6.88 -23.82 4.81
N GLU A 174 5.94 -24.77 4.90
CA GLU A 174 4.61 -24.48 5.45
C GLU A 174 4.86 -23.67 6.73
N LEU A 175 4.61 -22.38 6.65
CA LEU A 175 4.54 -21.53 7.83
C LEU A 175 3.45 -22.19 8.65
N ALA A 176 3.87 -23.05 9.57
CA ALA A 176 2.95 -23.74 10.47
C ALA A 176 1.99 -22.66 10.94
N SER A 177 0.71 -22.86 10.71
CA SER A 177 -0.36 -21.89 10.94
C SER A 177 -0.56 -21.62 12.44
N SER A 178 0.53 -21.38 13.15
CA SER A 178 0.50 -20.70 14.42
C SER A 178 0.18 -19.24 14.09
N VAL A 179 -1.10 -19.01 13.90
CA VAL A 179 -1.66 -17.66 13.95
C VAL A 179 -1.18 -17.07 15.28
N ILE A 180 -0.07 -16.34 15.23
CA ILE A 180 0.26 -15.47 16.35
C ILE A 180 -0.89 -14.48 16.35
N PRO A 181 -1.79 -14.52 17.37
CA PRO A 181 -2.94 -13.62 17.37
C PRO A 181 -2.35 -12.21 17.36
N VAL A 182 -2.52 -11.52 16.25
CA VAL A 182 -2.21 -10.09 16.14
C VAL A 182 -3.02 -9.45 17.24
N LYS A 183 -2.33 -8.83 18.21
CA LYS A 183 -3.00 -8.06 19.24
C LYS A 183 -3.52 -6.82 18.54
N ASP A 184 -4.79 -6.89 18.18
CA ASP A 184 -5.47 -5.83 17.46
C ASP A 184 -5.56 -4.62 18.39
N TYR A 185 -4.66 -3.68 18.21
CA TYR A 185 -4.70 -2.36 18.84
C TYR A 185 -5.62 -1.42 18.05
N THR A 186 -6.70 -1.93 17.50
CA THR A 186 -7.73 -1.04 17.02
C THR A 186 -8.21 -0.24 18.22
N LEU A 187 -7.75 0.99 18.29
CA LEU A 187 -8.43 1.99 19.10
C LEU A 187 -9.89 1.89 18.71
N SER A 188 -10.73 1.43 19.63
CA SER A 188 -12.17 1.41 19.41
C SER A 188 -12.58 2.86 19.19
N ASN A 189 -12.51 3.32 17.97
CA ASN A 189 -13.06 4.61 17.60
C ASN A 189 -14.55 4.47 17.86
N ILE A 190 -14.99 5.12 18.92
CA ILE A 190 -16.44 5.26 19.18
C ILE A 190 -16.96 6.09 18.02
N THR A 191 -17.41 5.42 16.98
CA THR A 191 -18.08 6.06 15.85
C THR A 191 -19.47 6.49 16.34
N ILE A 192 -19.53 7.67 16.93
CA ILE A 192 -20.81 8.29 17.23
C ILE A 192 -21.39 8.76 15.91
N ASN A 193 -22.48 8.15 15.49
CA ASN A 193 -23.24 8.61 14.34
C ASN A 193 -23.56 10.11 14.57
N THR A 194 -23.25 10.95 13.60
CA THR A 194 -23.43 12.42 13.68
C THR A 194 -24.85 12.79 14.14
N LEU A 195 -25.85 12.05 13.66
CA LEU A 195 -27.25 12.24 14.06
C LEU A 195 -27.48 11.96 15.55
N GLN A 196 -26.89 10.89 16.07
CA GLN A 196 -26.99 10.54 17.50
C GLN A 196 -26.26 11.56 18.37
N ALA A 197 -25.10 12.05 17.95
CA ALA A 197 -24.35 13.09 18.65
C ALA A 197 -25.17 14.41 18.75
N VAL A 198 -25.79 14.83 17.65
CA VAL A 198 -26.64 16.02 17.60
C VAL A 198 -27.88 15.86 18.50
N ILE A 199 -28.58 14.74 18.40
CA ILE A 199 -29.78 14.48 19.22
C ILE A 199 -29.43 14.46 20.71
N THR A 200 -28.37 13.76 21.10
CA THR A 200 -27.94 13.67 22.51
C THR A 200 -27.50 15.03 23.03
N GLY A 201 -26.75 15.79 22.23
CA GLY A 201 -26.33 17.16 22.58
C GLY A 201 -27.54 18.11 22.78
N LEU A 202 -28.53 18.02 21.90
CA LEU A 202 -29.73 18.84 21.95
C LEU A 202 -30.61 18.50 23.19
N ILE A 203 -30.73 17.21 23.51
CA ILE A 203 -31.42 16.77 24.74
C ILE A 203 -30.75 17.32 25.99
N ILE A 204 -29.41 17.20 26.10
CA ILE A 204 -28.68 17.72 27.26
C ILE A 204 -28.80 19.25 27.37
N MET A 205 -28.66 19.95 26.24
CA MET A 205 -28.74 21.41 26.19
C MET A 205 -30.09 21.98 26.62
N ILE A 206 -31.19 21.25 26.39
CA ILE A 206 -32.54 21.66 26.76
C ILE A 206 -32.94 21.11 28.13
N ALA A 207 -32.69 19.83 28.39
CA ALA A 207 -33.14 19.16 29.60
C ALA A 207 -32.50 19.73 30.89
N VAL A 208 -31.18 20.04 30.82
CA VAL A 208 -30.46 20.54 32.00
C VAL A 208 -30.97 21.92 32.44
N PRO A 209 -31.14 22.93 31.56
CA PRO A 209 -31.70 24.21 31.99
C PRO A 209 -33.15 24.12 32.51
N ILE A 210 -33.99 23.30 31.88
CA ILE A 210 -35.37 23.13 32.32
C ILE A 210 -35.38 22.53 33.71
N LEU A 211 -34.56 21.52 34.00
CA LEU A 211 -34.48 20.89 35.33
C LEU A 211 -34.04 21.89 36.40
N LEU A 212 -33.05 22.76 36.07
CA LEU A 212 -32.62 23.81 37.00
C LEU A 212 -33.72 24.84 37.27
N ILE A 213 -34.51 25.22 36.27
CA ILE A 213 -35.64 26.12 36.42
C ILE A 213 -36.72 25.50 37.34
N ILE A 214 -37.07 24.22 37.12
CA ILE A 214 -38.02 23.51 37.96
C ILE A 214 -37.55 23.47 39.40
N ILE A 215 -36.27 23.13 39.66
CA ILE A 215 -35.71 23.12 40.98
C ILE A 215 -35.79 24.53 41.61
N GLY A 216 -35.46 25.55 40.85
CA GLY A 216 -35.52 26.95 41.27
C GLY A 216 -36.96 27.34 41.71
N ILE A 217 -37.94 26.98 40.91
CA ILE A 217 -39.36 27.24 41.21
C ILE A 217 -39.82 26.50 42.47
N VAL A 218 -39.46 25.22 42.62
CA VAL A 218 -39.80 24.42 43.80
C VAL A 218 -39.18 25.03 45.05
N VAL A 219 -37.92 25.39 45.05
CA VAL A 219 -37.23 26.01 46.18
C VAL A 219 -37.86 27.38 46.51
N TRP A 220 -38.20 28.18 45.49
CA TRP A 220 -38.88 29.45 45.69
C TRP A 220 -40.26 29.29 46.35
N ALA A 221 -41.08 28.32 45.83
CA ALA A 221 -42.36 28.03 46.39
C ALA A 221 -42.33 27.50 47.82
N MET A 222 -41.35 26.67 48.17
CA MET A 222 -41.14 26.20 49.55
C MET A 222 -40.71 27.31 50.48
N ARG A 223 -39.91 28.26 50.03
CA ARG A 223 -39.51 29.43 50.84
C ARG A 223 -40.63 30.43 51.08
N ARG A 224 -41.58 30.49 50.13
CA ARG A 224 -42.74 31.43 50.26
C ARG A 224 -43.85 30.91 51.20
N LYS A 225 -43.81 29.62 51.54
CA LYS A 225 -44.77 29.01 52.47
C LYS A 225 -44.31 29.01 53.93
N LYS A 226 -43.11 29.56 54.21
CA LYS A 226 -42.66 29.87 55.54
C LYS A 226 -42.82 31.39 55.78
#